data_e247bff3693f5c6ea03bb61102d6498b
#
_entry.id   e247bff3693f5c6ea03bb61102d6498b
#
_cell.length_a   1.000
_cell.length_b   1.000
_cell.length_c   1.000
_cell.angle_alpha   90.00
_cell.angle_beta   90.00
_cell.angle_gamma   90.00
#
_symmetry.space_group_name_H-M   'P 1'
#
loop_
_entity.id
_entity.type
_entity.pdbx_description
1 polymer ?
#
loop_
_entity_poly.entity_id
_entity_poly.type
_entity_poly.pdbx_seq_one_letter_code
_entity_poly.pdbx_strand_id
1 'polypeptide(L)'
;MREWFYPGSKIILTTRNVALLEAHEPCTRHDVQTLNLMDSLELFSWHAFGDSLPPEHYKEHSKRILEQCQGLPLALKVIGASLHGKKVDVWKSAIEKLEVIPHSNVQKILRISYDSLQDDHDRDLFLEIACFYNGEAKSWVVGVLDECNYYTIIGIENLIDRCLLKIENEKLRMHHSIQSMGREIICQQSRREPGKRSRLWYYKDSLEVLANEMVRCETFLSGNCKYSCIAYFSFLPGVWSY
;
A
#
# COMPACT_ATOMS: atom_id res chain seq x y z
N MET A 1 12.43 6.25 -28.53
CA MET A 1 12.36 5.01 -27.70
C MET A 1 12.39 3.72 -28.53
N ARG A 2 11.76 3.67 -29.73
CA ARG A 2 11.77 2.46 -30.59
C ARG A 2 13.14 2.08 -31.14
N GLU A 3 14.01 3.03 -31.36
CA GLU A 3 15.37 2.85 -31.85
C GLU A 3 16.30 2.07 -30.90
N TRP A 4 15.88 1.88 -29.65
CA TRP A 4 16.62 1.16 -28.63
C TRP A 4 16.34 -0.36 -28.62
N PHE A 5 15.38 -0.80 -29.43
CA PHE A 5 14.98 -2.20 -29.48
C PHE A 5 15.27 -2.83 -30.84
N TYR A 6 15.67 -4.10 -30.86
CA TYR A 6 15.90 -4.85 -32.09
C TYR A 6 14.61 -4.97 -32.90
N PRO A 7 14.72 -5.00 -34.27
CA PRO A 7 13.59 -5.28 -35.13
C PRO A 7 12.87 -6.58 -34.74
N GLY A 8 11.56 -6.53 -34.61
CA GLY A 8 10.73 -7.66 -34.16
C GLY A 8 10.49 -7.75 -32.67
N SER A 9 11.09 -6.87 -31.84
CA SER A 9 10.78 -6.79 -30.43
C SER A 9 9.33 -6.39 -30.17
N LYS A 10 8.69 -7.05 -29.19
CA LYS A 10 7.35 -6.67 -28.72
C LYS A 10 7.50 -5.81 -27.47
N ILE A 11 6.92 -4.62 -27.50
CA ILE A 11 6.92 -3.68 -26.36
C ILE A 11 5.51 -3.64 -25.80
N ILE A 12 5.37 -3.91 -24.49
CA ILE A 12 4.11 -3.80 -23.76
C ILE A 12 4.21 -2.59 -22.85
N LEU A 13 3.34 -1.61 -23.04
CA LEU A 13 3.25 -0.41 -22.23
C LEU A 13 1.96 -0.47 -21.38
N THR A 14 2.09 -0.36 -20.07
CA THR A 14 0.92 -0.28 -19.18
C THR A 14 0.78 1.13 -18.63
N THR A 15 -0.41 1.71 -18.77
CA THR A 15 -0.71 3.04 -18.25
C THR A 15 -2.19 3.17 -17.90
N ARG A 16 -2.51 4.09 -17.00
CA ARG A 16 -3.88 4.50 -16.69
C ARG A 16 -4.29 5.77 -17.44
N ASN A 17 -3.36 6.41 -18.12
CA ASN A 17 -3.60 7.62 -18.90
C ASN A 17 -3.54 7.29 -20.40
N VAL A 18 -4.69 7.35 -21.06
CA VAL A 18 -4.84 7.04 -22.50
C VAL A 18 -4.04 8.01 -23.36
N ALA A 19 -3.95 9.29 -23.00
CA ALA A 19 -3.20 10.28 -23.76
C ALA A 19 -1.70 9.93 -23.91
N LEU A 20 -1.12 9.18 -22.96
CA LEU A 20 0.25 8.70 -23.10
C LEU A 20 0.41 7.62 -24.18
N LEU A 21 -0.65 6.86 -24.49
CA LEU A 21 -0.63 5.87 -25.56
C LEU A 21 -0.76 6.54 -26.94
N GLU A 22 -1.58 7.57 -27.04
CA GLU A 22 -1.78 8.34 -28.27
C GLU A 22 -0.50 9.03 -28.74
N ALA A 23 0.37 9.44 -27.80
CA ALA A 23 1.67 10.02 -28.11
C ALA A 23 2.69 9.00 -28.68
N HIS A 24 2.37 7.70 -28.71
CA HIS A 24 3.28 6.61 -29.09
C HIS A 24 2.73 5.76 -30.24
N GLU A 25 2.01 6.35 -31.19
CA GLU A 25 1.54 5.63 -32.38
C GLU A 25 2.69 5.08 -33.27
N PRO A 26 2.48 3.90 -33.89
CA PRO A 26 1.33 3.02 -33.83
C PRO A 26 1.43 2.04 -32.65
N CYS A 27 0.44 2.03 -31.76
CA CYS A 27 0.30 1.01 -30.71
C CYS A 27 -1.12 0.42 -30.76
N THR A 28 -1.24 -0.88 -30.46
CA THR A 28 -2.54 -1.53 -30.30
C THR A 28 -2.97 -1.36 -28.84
N ARG A 29 -4.08 -0.67 -28.62
CA ARG A 29 -4.66 -0.49 -27.29
C ARG A 29 -5.41 -1.76 -26.88
N HIS A 30 -5.18 -2.18 -25.64
CA HIS A 30 -5.92 -3.24 -25.00
C HIS A 30 -6.43 -2.74 -23.63
N ASP A 31 -7.75 -2.63 -23.49
CA ASP A 31 -8.38 -2.22 -22.23
C ASP A 31 -8.53 -3.43 -21.31
N VAL A 32 -7.79 -3.44 -20.18
CA VAL A 32 -7.89 -4.49 -19.18
C VAL A 32 -9.20 -4.33 -18.41
N GLN A 33 -10.10 -5.29 -18.54
CA GLN A 33 -11.38 -5.31 -17.85
C GLN A 33 -11.22 -5.75 -16.40
N THR A 34 -12.15 -5.33 -15.54
CA THR A 34 -12.30 -5.89 -14.20
C THR A 34 -12.77 -7.34 -14.27
N LEU A 35 -12.57 -8.12 -13.19
CA LEU A 35 -13.05 -9.50 -13.12
C LEU A 35 -14.58 -9.55 -13.22
N ASN A 36 -15.09 -10.57 -13.90
CA ASN A 36 -16.50 -10.89 -13.85
C ASN A 36 -16.92 -11.37 -12.45
N LEU A 37 -18.22 -11.58 -12.23
CA LEU A 37 -18.75 -11.94 -10.93
C LEU A 37 -18.21 -13.29 -10.42
N MET A 38 -18.10 -14.28 -11.30
CA MET A 38 -17.63 -15.62 -10.92
C MET A 38 -16.16 -15.61 -10.51
N ASP A 39 -15.28 -15.01 -11.34
CA ASP A 39 -13.87 -14.89 -11.04
C ASP A 39 -13.62 -14.02 -9.80
N SER A 40 -14.46 -12.99 -9.59
CA SER A 40 -14.44 -12.15 -8.40
C SER A 40 -14.78 -12.93 -7.14
N LEU A 41 -15.83 -13.78 -7.22
CA LEU A 41 -16.26 -14.62 -6.11
C LEU A 41 -15.18 -15.64 -5.75
N GLU A 42 -14.60 -16.29 -6.75
CA GLU A 42 -13.54 -17.27 -6.55
C GLU A 42 -12.31 -16.61 -5.90
N LEU A 43 -11.80 -15.52 -6.48
CA LEU A 43 -10.64 -14.81 -5.94
C LEU A 43 -10.86 -14.33 -4.51
N PHE A 44 -12.02 -13.73 -4.23
CA PHE A 44 -12.38 -13.29 -2.89
C PHE A 44 -12.45 -14.45 -1.90
N SER A 45 -13.11 -15.57 -2.30
CA SER A 45 -13.32 -16.73 -1.45
C SER A 45 -12.02 -17.42 -1.06
N TRP A 46 -11.07 -17.53 -1.98
CA TRP A 46 -9.73 -18.03 -1.68
C TRP A 46 -9.04 -17.22 -0.59
N HIS A 47 -9.16 -15.90 -0.61
CA HIS A 47 -8.55 -15.03 0.41
C HIS A 47 -9.34 -14.96 1.72
N ALA A 48 -10.67 -15.12 1.67
CA ALA A 48 -11.52 -15.02 2.85
C ALA A 48 -11.70 -16.36 3.59
N PHE A 49 -11.70 -17.48 2.86
CA PHE A 49 -12.03 -18.80 3.40
C PHE A 49 -10.97 -19.87 3.12
N GLY A 50 -10.05 -19.65 2.19
CA GLY A 50 -9.12 -20.67 1.71
C GLY A 50 -9.78 -21.71 0.78
N ASP A 51 -10.94 -21.38 0.21
CA ASP A 51 -11.71 -22.22 -0.71
C ASP A 51 -12.23 -21.38 -1.88
N SER A 52 -12.61 -22.03 -2.97
CA SER A 52 -13.17 -21.40 -4.17
C SER A 52 -14.57 -20.81 -3.98
N LEU A 53 -15.33 -21.27 -3.00
CA LEU A 53 -16.68 -20.84 -2.71
C LEU A 53 -16.87 -20.46 -1.24
N PRO A 54 -17.75 -19.45 -0.96
CA PRO A 54 -18.04 -19.09 0.42
C PRO A 54 -18.94 -20.15 1.08
N PRO A 55 -18.78 -20.41 2.39
CA PRO A 55 -19.73 -21.18 3.17
C PRO A 55 -21.14 -20.59 3.09
N GLU A 56 -22.19 -21.43 3.20
CA GLU A 56 -23.59 -21.05 2.98
C GLU A 56 -23.99 -19.78 3.74
N HIS A 57 -23.63 -19.70 5.03
CA HIS A 57 -23.99 -18.58 5.91
C HIS A 57 -23.20 -17.27 5.61
N TYR A 58 -22.18 -17.30 4.74
CA TYR A 58 -21.46 -16.11 4.28
C TYR A 58 -21.79 -15.70 2.85
N LYS A 59 -22.59 -16.46 2.10
CA LYS A 59 -22.89 -16.18 0.69
C LYS A 59 -23.45 -14.77 0.47
N GLU A 60 -24.45 -14.37 1.25
CA GLU A 60 -25.06 -13.05 1.11
C GLU A 60 -24.09 -11.91 1.48
N HIS A 61 -23.28 -12.11 2.54
CA HIS A 61 -22.26 -11.16 2.94
C HIS A 61 -21.18 -11.01 1.86
N SER A 62 -20.74 -12.12 1.27
CA SER A 62 -19.76 -12.12 0.18
C SER A 62 -20.28 -11.35 -1.03
N LYS A 63 -21.55 -11.59 -1.43
CA LYS A 63 -22.17 -10.89 -2.55
C LYS A 63 -22.16 -9.37 -2.37
N ARG A 64 -22.54 -8.86 -1.21
CA ARG A 64 -22.52 -7.42 -0.89
C ARG A 64 -21.11 -6.83 -0.98
N ILE A 65 -20.08 -7.56 -0.52
CA ILE A 65 -18.67 -7.13 -0.64
C ILE A 65 -18.23 -7.08 -2.11
N LEU A 66 -18.59 -8.11 -2.91
CA LEU A 66 -18.24 -8.16 -4.33
C LEU A 66 -18.82 -6.98 -5.10
N GLU A 67 -20.07 -6.59 -4.82
CA GLU A 67 -20.72 -5.41 -5.42
C GLU A 67 -19.92 -4.13 -5.14
N GLN A 68 -19.37 -3.98 -3.94
CA GLN A 68 -18.55 -2.82 -3.59
C GLN A 68 -17.14 -2.84 -4.22
N CYS A 69 -16.56 -4.03 -4.38
CA CYS A 69 -15.22 -4.19 -4.97
C CYS A 69 -15.21 -4.06 -6.51
N GLN A 70 -16.36 -4.18 -7.19
CA GLN A 70 -16.53 -4.02 -8.64
C GLN A 70 -15.51 -4.78 -9.50
N GLY A 71 -15.20 -6.01 -9.12
CA GLY A 71 -14.25 -6.84 -9.86
C GLY A 71 -12.80 -6.35 -9.84
N LEU A 72 -12.43 -5.46 -8.92
CA LEU A 72 -11.05 -5.01 -8.75
C LEU A 72 -10.24 -6.06 -7.99
N PRO A 73 -9.27 -6.76 -8.62
CA PRO A 73 -8.58 -7.89 -8.00
C PRO A 73 -7.91 -7.54 -6.68
N LEU A 74 -7.25 -6.39 -6.60
CA LEU A 74 -6.56 -5.95 -5.39
C LEU A 74 -7.55 -5.72 -4.22
N ALA A 75 -8.70 -5.10 -4.47
CA ALA A 75 -9.71 -4.86 -3.46
C ALA A 75 -10.27 -6.18 -2.92
N LEU A 76 -10.59 -7.11 -3.81
CA LEU A 76 -11.08 -8.45 -3.46
C LEU A 76 -10.09 -9.21 -2.57
N LYS A 77 -8.80 -9.22 -2.95
CA LYS A 77 -7.73 -9.87 -2.18
C LYS A 77 -7.59 -9.27 -0.78
N VAL A 78 -7.44 -7.95 -0.72
CA VAL A 78 -7.15 -7.23 0.55
C VAL A 78 -8.34 -7.32 1.51
N ILE A 79 -9.57 -7.17 1.01
CA ILE A 79 -10.77 -7.31 1.87
C ILE A 79 -10.97 -8.77 2.27
N GLY A 80 -10.83 -9.72 1.35
CA GLY A 80 -10.92 -11.15 1.66
C GLY A 80 -9.94 -11.55 2.77
N ALA A 81 -8.67 -11.19 2.63
CA ALA A 81 -7.64 -11.47 3.63
C ALA A 81 -7.93 -10.81 4.98
N SER A 82 -8.46 -9.57 4.99
CA SER A 82 -8.80 -8.88 6.25
C SER A 82 -9.98 -9.51 7.00
N LEU A 83 -10.84 -10.23 6.31
CA LEU A 83 -12.02 -10.91 6.85
C LEU A 83 -11.78 -12.40 7.15
N HIS A 84 -10.62 -12.93 6.77
CA HIS A 84 -10.27 -14.32 7.02
C HIS A 84 -10.37 -14.66 8.52
N GLY A 85 -11.08 -15.75 8.86
CA GLY A 85 -11.28 -16.20 10.24
C GLY A 85 -12.09 -15.26 11.15
N LYS A 86 -12.66 -14.18 10.62
CA LYS A 86 -13.46 -13.22 11.42
C LYS A 86 -14.91 -13.69 11.57
N LYS A 87 -15.51 -13.34 12.73
CA LYS A 87 -16.92 -13.61 13.03
C LYS A 87 -17.86 -12.77 12.16
N VAL A 88 -19.11 -13.25 11.98
CA VAL A 88 -20.14 -12.60 11.17
C VAL A 88 -20.38 -11.13 11.52
N ASP A 89 -20.31 -10.77 12.80
CA ASP A 89 -20.53 -9.37 13.22
C ASP A 89 -19.44 -8.42 12.69
N VAL A 90 -18.19 -8.92 12.58
CA VAL A 90 -17.08 -8.15 11.96
C VAL A 90 -17.33 -7.98 10.46
N TRP A 91 -17.86 -9.03 9.80
CA TRP A 91 -18.25 -8.96 8.39
C TRP A 91 -19.33 -7.91 8.16
N LYS A 92 -20.40 -7.90 8.97
CA LYS A 92 -21.47 -6.90 8.89
C LYS A 92 -20.92 -5.48 9.02
N SER A 93 -20.09 -5.24 10.04
CA SER A 93 -19.47 -3.92 10.25
C SER A 93 -18.56 -3.49 9.08
N ALA A 94 -17.82 -4.44 8.48
CA ALA A 94 -16.99 -4.14 7.31
C ALA A 94 -17.86 -3.80 6.09
N ILE A 95 -18.96 -4.49 5.87
CA ILE A 95 -19.92 -4.22 4.80
C ILE A 95 -20.53 -2.84 4.95
N GLU A 96 -21.02 -2.48 6.14
CA GLU A 96 -21.55 -1.14 6.43
C GLU A 96 -20.55 -0.04 6.11
N LYS A 97 -19.27 -0.24 6.47
CA LYS A 97 -18.19 0.71 6.10
C LYS A 97 -17.98 0.79 4.60
N LEU A 98 -18.01 -0.36 3.89
CA LEU A 98 -17.83 -0.39 2.44
C LEU A 98 -18.98 0.32 1.71
N GLU A 99 -20.22 0.15 2.13
CA GLU A 99 -21.40 0.72 1.50
C GLU A 99 -21.44 2.26 1.57
N VAL A 100 -20.81 2.86 2.56
CA VAL A 100 -20.68 4.32 2.68
C VAL A 100 -19.62 4.88 1.72
N ILE A 101 -18.75 4.04 1.15
CA ILE A 101 -17.64 4.46 0.29
C ILE A 101 -18.13 4.55 -1.16
N PRO A 102 -17.91 5.68 -1.88
CA PRO A 102 -18.18 5.74 -3.32
C PRO A 102 -17.41 4.64 -4.07
N HIS A 103 -18.07 3.92 -4.96
CA HIS A 103 -17.52 2.78 -5.70
C HIS A 103 -16.18 3.04 -6.40
N SER A 104 -15.91 4.26 -6.84
CA SER A 104 -14.67 4.62 -7.52
C SER A 104 -13.46 4.81 -6.59
N ASN A 105 -13.64 4.74 -5.26
CA ASN A 105 -12.58 5.10 -4.32
C ASN A 105 -11.84 3.88 -3.75
N VAL A 106 -11.03 3.24 -4.60
CA VAL A 106 -10.20 2.07 -4.24
C VAL A 106 -9.33 2.32 -2.99
N GLN A 107 -8.81 3.53 -2.82
CA GLN A 107 -7.97 3.85 -1.65
C GLN A 107 -8.75 3.75 -0.34
N LYS A 108 -10.01 4.18 -0.34
CA LYS A 108 -10.88 4.05 0.85
C LYS A 108 -11.23 2.58 1.14
N ILE A 109 -11.45 1.78 0.09
CA ILE A 109 -11.67 0.33 0.23
C ILE A 109 -10.43 -0.32 0.86
N LEU A 110 -9.24 -0.04 0.34
CA LEU A 110 -7.98 -0.57 0.87
C LEU A 110 -7.71 -0.11 2.31
N ARG A 111 -8.13 1.10 2.67
CA ARG A 111 -7.98 1.65 4.02
C ARG A 111 -8.70 0.82 5.09
N ILE A 112 -9.82 0.16 4.77
CA ILE A 112 -10.52 -0.72 5.71
C ILE A 112 -9.59 -1.81 6.24
N SER A 113 -8.74 -2.37 5.38
CA SER A 113 -7.78 -3.39 5.79
C SER A 113 -6.69 -2.83 6.71
N TYR A 114 -6.18 -1.62 6.42
CA TYR A 114 -5.26 -0.93 7.32
C TYR A 114 -5.92 -0.61 8.67
N ASP A 115 -7.13 -0.07 8.67
CA ASP A 115 -7.88 0.26 9.89
C ASP A 115 -8.20 -1.00 10.73
N SER A 116 -8.22 -2.19 10.10
CA SER A 116 -8.43 -3.47 10.78
C SER A 116 -7.18 -4.05 11.44
N LEU A 117 -6.00 -3.46 11.24
CA LEU A 117 -4.79 -3.81 11.99
C LEU A 117 -5.04 -3.50 13.47
N GLN A 118 -4.85 -4.50 14.33
CA GLN A 118 -5.16 -4.38 15.76
C GLN A 118 -4.00 -3.77 16.53
N ASP A 119 -2.77 -4.06 16.08
CA ASP A 119 -1.55 -3.60 16.73
C ASP A 119 -1.09 -2.27 16.13
N ASP A 120 -0.79 -1.31 16.97
CA ASP A 120 -0.25 -0.02 16.57
C ASP A 120 1.17 -0.16 15.99
N HIS A 121 1.96 -1.16 16.41
CA HIS A 121 3.25 -1.47 15.81
C HIS A 121 3.11 -1.92 14.36
N ASP A 122 2.11 -2.76 14.02
CA ASP A 122 1.83 -3.17 12.64
C ASP A 122 1.41 -1.98 11.77
N ARG A 123 0.62 -1.04 12.33
CA ARG A 123 0.22 0.19 11.64
C ARG A 123 1.42 1.09 11.36
N ASP A 124 2.27 1.28 12.35
CA ASP A 124 3.47 2.08 12.21
C ASP A 124 4.46 1.45 11.24
N LEU A 125 4.70 0.13 11.32
CA LEU A 125 5.52 -0.62 10.38
C LEU A 125 5.00 -0.51 8.93
N PHE A 126 3.68 -0.63 8.75
CA PHE A 126 3.06 -0.43 7.43
C PHE A 126 3.39 0.96 6.86
N LEU A 127 3.27 2.00 7.67
CA LEU A 127 3.54 3.38 7.25
C LEU A 127 5.03 3.61 6.97
N GLU A 128 5.94 3.01 7.76
CA GLU A 128 7.39 3.02 7.51
C GLU A 128 7.71 2.41 6.14
N ILE A 129 7.19 1.20 5.88
CA ILE A 129 7.43 0.53 4.59
C ILE A 129 6.84 1.33 3.43
N ALA A 130 5.62 1.88 3.57
CA ALA A 130 4.98 2.67 2.53
C ALA A 130 5.76 3.94 2.18
N CYS A 131 6.36 4.58 3.17
CA CYS A 131 7.10 5.82 2.98
C CYS A 131 8.53 5.59 2.49
N PHE A 132 9.25 4.61 3.06
CA PHE A 132 10.71 4.53 2.91
C PHE A 132 11.24 3.19 2.39
N TYR A 133 10.64 2.06 2.75
CA TYR A 133 11.27 0.75 2.59
C TYR A 133 10.64 -0.13 1.50
N ASN A 134 9.73 0.43 0.69
CA ASN A 134 9.14 -0.32 -0.42
C ASN A 134 10.20 -0.54 -1.53
N GLY A 135 10.58 -1.78 -1.73
CA GLY A 135 11.60 -2.19 -2.70
C GLY A 135 12.95 -2.57 -2.08
N GLU A 136 13.11 -2.37 -0.77
CA GLU A 136 14.33 -2.69 -0.03
C GLU A 136 14.41 -4.17 0.38
N ALA A 137 15.63 -4.66 0.66
CA ALA A 137 15.85 -6.02 1.11
C ALA A 137 15.23 -6.25 2.51
N LYS A 138 14.47 -7.35 2.69
CA LYS A 138 13.83 -7.70 3.98
C LYS A 138 14.84 -7.72 5.12
N SER A 139 16.00 -8.36 4.91
CA SER A 139 17.03 -8.51 5.94
C SER A 139 17.58 -7.16 6.43
N TRP A 140 17.76 -6.22 5.51
CA TRP A 140 18.23 -4.88 5.85
C TRP A 140 17.17 -4.08 6.61
N VAL A 141 15.90 -4.15 6.16
CA VAL A 141 14.79 -3.45 6.83
C VAL A 141 14.57 -3.97 8.24
N VAL A 142 14.64 -5.32 8.42
CA VAL A 142 14.57 -5.95 9.75
C VAL A 142 15.68 -5.42 10.65
N GLY A 143 16.95 -5.42 10.17
CA GLY A 143 18.08 -4.93 10.97
C GLY A 143 17.91 -3.47 11.42
N VAL A 144 17.44 -2.60 10.52
CA VAL A 144 17.25 -1.17 10.84
C VAL A 144 16.08 -0.93 11.79
N LEU A 145 14.94 -1.59 11.59
CA LEU A 145 13.72 -1.31 12.36
C LEU A 145 13.68 -2.05 13.70
N ASP A 146 14.30 -3.22 13.83
CA ASP A 146 14.36 -3.93 15.11
C ASP A 146 15.18 -3.15 16.16
N GLU A 147 16.19 -2.36 15.76
CA GLU A 147 16.87 -1.42 16.65
C GLU A 147 15.92 -0.36 17.24
N CYS A 148 14.78 -0.11 16.57
CA CYS A 148 13.73 0.81 17.00
C CYS A 148 12.55 0.11 17.71
N ASN A 149 12.67 -1.16 18.11
CA ASN A 149 11.65 -1.98 18.78
C ASN A 149 10.34 -2.18 17.98
N TYR A 150 10.43 -2.30 16.66
CA TYR A 150 9.25 -2.49 15.79
C TYR A 150 8.72 -3.92 15.75
N TYR A 151 9.40 -4.90 16.38
CA TYR A 151 9.05 -6.33 16.23
C TYR A 151 8.85 -6.70 14.76
N THR A 152 9.78 -6.28 13.91
CA THR A 152 9.63 -6.17 12.45
C THR A 152 9.28 -7.49 11.78
N ILE A 153 9.84 -8.61 12.25
CA ILE A 153 9.61 -9.93 11.63
C ILE A 153 8.14 -10.30 11.71
N ILE A 154 7.53 -10.25 12.90
CA ILE A 154 6.13 -10.62 13.09
C ILE A 154 5.18 -9.63 12.41
N GLY A 155 5.52 -8.33 12.46
CA GLY A 155 4.75 -7.30 11.77
C GLY A 155 4.76 -7.47 10.24
N ILE A 156 5.89 -7.85 9.64
CA ILE A 156 5.97 -8.17 8.22
C ILE A 156 5.05 -9.34 7.87
N GLU A 157 5.07 -10.43 8.63
CA GLU A 157 4.18 -11.58 8.40
C GLU A 157 2.70 -11.17 8.53
N ASN A 158 2.34 -10.39 9.56
CA ASN A 158 0.98 -9.87 9.72
C ASN A 158 0.51 -9.01 8.52
N LEU A 159 1.40 -8.21 7.95
CA LEU A 159 1.10 -7.41 6.75
C LEU A 159 0.97 -8.27 5.49
N ILE A 160 1.77 -9.34 5.38
CA ILE A 160 1.69 -10.30 4.27
C ILE A 160 0.37 -11.07 4.33
N ASP A 161 -0.03 -11.58 5.49
CA ASP A 161 -1.28 -12.30 5.69
C ASP A 161 -2.51 -11.47 5.27
N ARG A 162 -2.41 -10.15 5.41
CA ARG A 162 -3.46 -9.20 4.99
C ARG A 162 -3.34 -8.72 3.53
N CYS A 163 -2.43 -9.28 2.76
CA CYS A 163 -2.14 -8.87 1.38
C CYS A 163 -1.77 -7.37 1.25
N LEU A 164 -1.32 -6.74 2.32
CA LEU A 164 -0.83 -5.35 2.30
C LEU A 164 0.63 -5.27 1.86
N LEU A 165 1.38 -6.35 2.03
CA LEU A 165 2.80 -6.48 1.70
C LEU A 165 3.04 -7.82 1.01
N LYS A 166 4.09 -7.95 0.23
CA LYS A 166 4.60 -9.20 -0.32
C LYS A 166 6.12 -9.18 -0.35
N ILE A 167 6.74 -10.36 -0.41
CA ILE A 167 8.18 -10.51 -0.62
C ILE A 167 8.40 -11.00 -2.05
N GLU A 168 9.20 -10.28 -2.81
CA GLU A 168 9.65 -10.67 -4.15
C GLU A 168 11.16 -10.48 -4.25
N ASN A 169 11.88 -11.54 -4.60
CA ASN A 169 13.35 -11.53 -4.70
C ASN A 169 14.01 -10.95 -3.42
N GLU A 170 13.62 -11.48 -2.26
CA GLU A 170 14.09 -11.04 -0.93
C GLU A 170 13.83 -9.55 -0.61
N LYS A 171 13.00 -8.87 -1.39
CA LYS A 171 12.64 -7.46 -1.21
C LYS A 171 11.21 -7.32 -0.76
N LEU A 172 10.97 -6.37 0.14
CA LEU A 172 9.63 -5.95 0.52
C LEU A 172 8.97 -5.21 -0.65
N ARG A 173 7.79 -5.66 -1.05
CA ARG A 173 7.03 -5.07 -2.15
C ARG A 173 5.61 -4.74 -1.72
N MET A 174 5.27 -3.49 -1.88
CA MET A 174 3.91 -2.98 -1.66
C MET A 174 3.32 -2.54 -2.98
N HIS A 175 2.08 -2.96 -3.26
CA HIS A 175 1.39 -2.49 -4.47
C HIS A 175 1.25 -0.97 -4.44
N HIS A 176 1.41 -0.32 -5.61
CA HIS A 176 1.36 1.15 -5.72
C HIS A 176 0.13 1.78 -5.05
N SER A 177 -1.06 1.18 -5.21
CA SER A 177 -2.29 1.71 -4.60
C SER A 177 -2.27 1.61 -3.07
N ILE A 178 -1.67 0.56 -2.50
CA ILE A 178 -1.49 0.37 -1.06
C ILE A 178 -0.47 1.38 -0.53
N GLN A 179 0.66 1.53 -1.23
CA GLN A 179 1.67 2.54 -0.90
C GLN A 179 1.10 3.95 -0.92
N SER A 180 0.35 4.30 -1.98
CA SER A 180 -0.31 5.61 -2.10
C SER A 180 -1.30 5.86 -0.97
N MET A 181 -2.04 4.82 -0.53
CA MET A 181 -2.93 4.92 0.62
C MET A 181 -2.16 5.20 1.91
N GLY A 182 -1.06 4.48 2.18
CA GLY A 182 -0.22 4.71 3.35
C GLY A 182 0.33 6.14 3.40
N ARG A 183 0.82 6.63 2.28
CA ARG A 183 1.32 8.01 2.13
C ARG A 183 0.21 9.04 2.30
N GLU A 184 -1.00 8.79 1.79
CA GLU A 184 -2.16 9.68 2.00
C GLU A 184 -2.58 9.73 3.47
N ILE A 185 -2.49 8.62 4.22
CA ILE A 185 -2.74 8.61 5.67
C ILE A 185 -1.83 9.61 6.38
N ILE A 186 -0.55 9.63 6.04
CA ILE A 186 0.41 10.59 6.60
C ILE A 186 0.09 12.03 6.16
N CYS A 187 -0.21 12.27 4.88
CA CYS A 187 -0.61 13.59 4.39
C CYS A 187 -1.83 14.16 5.12
N GLN A 188 -2.79 13.29 5.49
CA GLN A 188 -4.00 13.68 6.21
C GLN A 188 -3.72 14.17 7.65
N GLN A 189 -2.59 13.81 8.26
CA GLN A 189 -2.20 14.33 9.58
C GLN A 189 -2.02 15.85 9.56
N SER A 190 -1.41 16.38 8.51
CA SER A 190 -1.33 17.82 8.24
C SER A 190 -1.11 18.07 6.76
N ARG A 191 -2.17 18.58 6.06
CA ARG A 191 -2.10 18.84 4.62
C ARG A 191 -1.24 20.07 4.28
N ARG A 192 -1.28 21.09 5.12
CA ARG A 192 -0.66 22.39 4.86
C ARG A 192 0.72 22.56 5.50
N GLU A 193 1.00 21.82 6.54
CA GLU A 193 2.22 21.96 7.35
C GLU A 193 2.96 20.61 7.40
N PRO A 194 3.85 20.32 6.44
CA PRO A 194 4.58 19.07 6.39
C PRO A 194 5.34 18.74 7.68
N GLY A 195 5.89 19.74 8.35
CA GLY A 195 6.61 19.57 9.61
C GLY A 195 5.79 19.03 10.79
N LYS A 196 4.46 18.99 10.67
CA LYS A 196 3.56 18.38 11.66
C LYS A 196 3.19 16.93 11.34
N ARG A 197 3.67 16.38 10.22
CA ARG A 197 3.45 14.98 9.86
C ARG A 197 4.42 14.08 10.61
N SER A 198 3.99 12.87 10.90
CA SER A 198 4.84 11.87 11.57
C SER A 198 5.99 11.37 10.69
N ARG A 199 5.89 11.51 9.36
CA ARG A 199 6.88 11.05 8.37
C ARG A 199 6.96 12.02 7.19
N LEU A 200 8.19 12.22 6.67
CA LEU A 200 8.47 13.03 5.49
C LEU A 200 9.24 12.18 4.49
N TRP A 201 8.61 11.78 3.41
CA TRP A 201 9.23 10.98 2.34
C TRP A 201 9.40 11.77 1.04
N TYR A 202 8.78 12.94 0.95
CA TYR A 202 8.84 13.77 -0.25
C TYR A 202 9.92 14.83 -0.10
N TYR A 203 10.89 14.80 -1.01
CA TYR A 203 12.07 15.66 -0.96
C TYR A 203 11.74 17.15 -0.75
N LYS A 204 10.73 17.68 -1.47
CA LYS A 204 10.33 19.09 -1.35
C LYS A 204 9.81 19.44 0.04
N ASP A 205 8.98 18.57 0.61
CA ASP A 205 8.44 18.75 1.96
C ASP A 205 9.59 18.73 2.99
N SER A 206 10.56 17.84 2.81
CA SER A 206 11.74 17.74 3.69
C SER A 206 12.61 18.99 3.62
N LEU A 207 12.85 19.52 2.41
CA LEU A 207 13.61 20.78 2.25
C LEU A 207 12.86 21.96 2.88
N GLU A 208 11.55 22.06 2.68
CA GLU A 208 10.74 23.13 3.26
C GLU A 208 10.81 23.13 4.79
N VAL A 209 10.71 21.95 5.40
CA VAL A 209 10.79 21.79 6.86
C VAL A 209 12.16 22.15 7.38
N LEU A 210 13.24 21.72 6.69
CA LEU A 210 14.62 22.04 7.07
C LEU A 210 14.93 23.53 6.90
N ALA A 211 14.46 24.15 5.81
CA ALA A 211 14.73 25.57 5.53
C ALA A 211 14.00 26.50 6.51
N ASN A 212 12.84 26.09 7.01
CA ASN A 212 12.02 26.91 7.93
C ASN A 212 12.37 26.70 9.41
N GLU A 213 13.48 26.01 9.74
CA GLU A 213 13.90 25.67 11.12
C GLU A 213 12.76 25.05 11.96
N MET A 214 11.76 24.44 11.32
CA MET A 214 10.62 23.83 11.99
C MET A 214 10.96 22.51 12.69
N VAL A 215 12.20 22.06 12.59
CA VAL A 215 12.71 20.90 13.32
C VAL A 215 13.21 21.40 14.68
N ARG A 216 12.34 21.39 15.69
CA ARG A 216 12.80 21.49 17.07
C ARG A 216 13.66 20.28 17.38
N CYS A 217 14.95 20.52 17.62
CA CYS A 217 15.98 19.53 17.92
C CYS A 217 15.72 18.70 19.22
N GLU A 218 14.67 19.01 19.96
CA GLU A 218 14.37 18.39 21.27
C GLU A 218 13.95 16.90 21.18
N THR A 219 13.57 16.41 19.99
CA THR A 219 13.16 15.01 19.80
C THR A 219 14.30 14.09 19.35
N PHE A 220 15.48 14.60 19.05
CA PHE A 220 16.64 13.80 18.63
C PHE A 220 17.28 12.98 19.77
N LEU A 221 17.07 13.39 21.02
CA LEU A 221 17.77 12.81 22.19
C LEU A 221 16.89 11.82 23.00
N SER A 222 15.63 11.62 22.66
CA SER A 222 14.71 10.80 23.46
C SER A 222 14.41 9.40 22.89
N GLY A 223 15.30 8.81 22.08
CA GLY A 223 15.21 7.38 21.70
C GLY A 223 13.96 6.96 20.89
N ASN A 224 12.99 7.85 20.66
CA ASN A 224 11.85 7.63 19.79
C ASN A 224 12.22 8.08 18.38
N CYS A 225 12.62 7.12 17.55
CA CYS A 225 13.03 7.30 16.14
C CYS A 225 11.82 7.73 15.28
N LYS A 226 11.26 8.94 15.55
CA LYS A 226 10.15 9.50 14.74
C LYS A 226 10.58 10.11 13.41
N TYR A 227 11.90 10.15 13.13
CA TYR A 227 12.47 10.76 11.92
C TYR A 227 13.55 9.87 11.28
N SER A 228 13.16 8.66 10.84
CA SER A 228 14.03 7.83 9.99
C SER A 228 14.43 8.51 8.67
N CYS A 229 13.72 9.58 8.28
CA CYS A 229 14.02 10.36 7.07
C CYS A 229 15.39 11.04 7.07
N ILE A 230 15.87 11.57 8.21
CA ILE A 230 17.14 12.30 8.24
C ILE A 230 18.32 11.34 8.15
N ALA A 231 18.20 10.13 8.70
CA ALA A 231 19.19 9.08 8.52
C ALA A 231 19.31 8.62 7.06
N TYR A 232 18.18 8.55 6.31
CA TYR A 232 18.20 8.14 4.91
C TYR A 232 18.93 9.13 3.99
N PHE A 233 18.84 10.42 4.26
CA PHE A 233 19.58 11.44 3.50
C PHE A 233 21.09 11.42 3.75
N SER A 234 21.53 10.92 4.89
CA SER A 234 22.95 10.84 5.23
C SER A 234 23.67 9.65 4.58
N PHE A 235 22.91 8.64 4.07
CA PHE A 235 23.44 7.40 3.50
C PHE A 235 23.33 7.29 1.97
N LEU A 236 22.79 8.28 1.27
CA LEU A 236 22.85 8.30 -0.20
C LEU A 236 24.21 8.86 -0.65
N PRO A 237 25.14 8.01 -1.16
CA PRO A 237 26.39 8.50 -1.72
C PRO A 237 26.07 9.29 -2.99
N GLY A 238 26.26 10.62 -2.95
CA GLY A 238 26.14 11.48 -4.12
C GLY A 238 25.26 12.73 -3.98
N VAL A 239 24.64 13.02 -2.83
CA VAL A 239 23.78 14.21 -2.65
C VAL A 239 24.53 15.43 -2.10
N TRP A 240 25.81 15.27 -1.68
CA TRP A 240 26.68 16.38 -1.25
C TRP A 240 27.79 16.62 -2.27
N SER A 241 27.41 17.05 -3.46
CA SER A 241 28.33 17.71 -4.40
C SER A 241 27.48 18.76 -5.13
N TYR A 242 27.38 19.90 -4.51
CA TYR A 242 27.33 21.29 -5.00
C TYR A 242 26.76 22.20 -3.92
#